data_b34faedbdf3d815ead9a73aa60d86c9c
#
_entry.id   b34faedbdf3d815ead9a73aa60d86c9c
#
_cell.length_a   1.000
_cell.length_b   1.000
_cell.length_c   1.000
_cell.angle_alpha   90.00
_cell.angle_beta   90.00
_cell.angle_gamma   90.00
#
_symmetry.space_group_name_H-M   'P 1'
#
loop_
_entity.id
_entity.type
_entity.pdbx_description
1 polymer ?
#
loop_
_entity_poly.entity_id
_entity_poly.type
_entity_poly.pdbx_seq_one_letter_code
_entity_poly.pdbx_strand_id
1 'polypeptide(L)'
;MANIYKNVQKLLNAAGSDVDMYESPTATASIIKTVKLFNTHSGALDVTVKVFDATTSTDFEYKVASINANEGVDLLTFNNIIVLEAGDKLKMQCATADKIKMTASLLQILRTQPTDQI
;
A
#
# COMPACT_ATOMS: atom_id res chain seq x y z
N MET A 1 10.73 15.43 15.77
CA MET A 1 10.03 14.73 14.67
C MET A 1 11.00 14.50 13.53
N ALA A 2 10.99 13.33 12.96
CA ALA A 2 11.90 12.98 11.87
C ALA A 2 11.09 12.54 10.65
N ASN A 3 11.56 12.96 9.47
CA ASN A 3 10.95 12.58 8.21
C ASN A 3 11.90 11.63 7.48
N ILE A 4 11.39 10.50 7.05
CA ILE A 4 12.18 9.48 6.38
C ILE A 4 11.52 9.14 5.05
N TYR A 5 12.25 9.35 3.96
CA TYR A 5 11.81 8.85 2.65
C TYR A 5 12.11 7.36 2.58
N LYS A 6 11.16 6.59 2.07
CA LYS A 6 11.29 5.14 2.05
C LYS A 6 10.71 4.54 0.79
N ASN A 7 11.40 3.54 0.25
CA ASN A 7 10.87 2.68 -0.79
C ASN A 7 10.41 1.38 -0.16
N VAL A 8 9.26 0.89 -0.61
CA VAL A 8 8.74 -0.40 -0.18
C VAL A 8 8.51 -1.25 -1.42
N GLN A 9 9.06 -2.45 -1.41
CA GLN A 9 8.84 -3.43 -2.46
C GLN A 9 8.26 -4.67 -1.85
N LYS A 10 7.17 -5.16 -2.43
CA LYS A 10 6.44 -6.28 -1.84
C LYS A 10 5.83 -7.14 -2.93
N LEU A 11 5.95 -8.45 -2.77
CA LEU A 11 5.29 -9.43 -3.61
C LEU A 11 3.93 -9.76 -2.99
N LEU A 12 2.88 -9.76 -3.81
CA LEU A 12 1.55 -10.19 -3.36
C LEU A 12 1.55 -11.70 -3.34
N ASN A 13 1.82 -12.28 -2.18
CA ASN A 13 2.21 -13.68 -2.04
C ASN A 13 1.10 -14.60 -1.56
N ALA A 14 -0.15 -14.22 -1.73
CA ALA A 14 -1.27 -15.09 -1.39
C ALA A 14 -2.33 -15.02 -2.47
N ALA A 15 -3.04 -16.12 -2.68
CA ALA A 15 -4.12 -16.21 -3.64
C ALA A 15 -5.46 -16.11 -2.92
N GLY A 16 -6.30 -15.17 -3.33
CA GLY A 16 -7.66 -15.05 -2.79
C GLY A 16 -7.77 -14.54 -1.37
N SER A 17 -6.67 -14.04 -0.80
CA SER A 17 -6.65 -13.52 0.56
C SER A 17 -5.97 -12.16 0.57
N ASP A 18 -6.36 -11.32 1.52
CA ASP A 18 -5.72 -10.02 1.70
C ASP A 18 -4.29 -10.18 2.17
N VAL A 19 -3.39 -9.40 1.58
CA VAL A 19 -1.99 -9.32 1.98
C VAL A 19 -1.71 -7.90 2.45
N ASP A 20 -1.07 -7.78 3.60
CA ASP A 20 -0.62 -6.48 4.11
C ASP A 20 0.60 -6.04 3.28
N MET A 21 0.38 -5.12 2.35
CA MET A 21 1.46 -4.64 1.49
C MET A 21 2.32 -3.62 2.20
N TYR A 22 1.75 -2.87 3.12
CA TYR A 22 2.48 -1.93 3.96
C TYR A 22 1.64 -1.60 5.19
N GLU A 23 2.31 -1.53 6.34
CA GLU A 23 1.69 -1.11 7.59
C GLU A 23 2.47 0.09 8.12
N SER A 24 1.75 1.17 8.47
CA SER A 24 2.39 2.33 9.07
C SER A 24 2.85 2.00 10.48
N PRO A 25 4.14 2.19 10.80
CA PRO A 25 4.67 1.80 12.11
C PRO A 25 4.07 2.59 13.26
N THR A 26 4.29 2.08 14.48
CA THR A 26 3.88 2.76 15.71
C THR A 26 4.44 4.18 15.76
N ALA A 27 3.62 5.13 16.20
CA ALA A 27 4.00 6.54 16.33
C ALA A 27 4.47 7.16 15.01
N THR A 28 3.97 6.64 13.88
CA THR A 28 4.39 7.09 12.56
C THR A 28 3.17 7.34 11.69
N ALA A 29 3.15 8.50 11.03
CA ALA A 29 2.23 8.73 9.92
C ALA A 29 2.99 8.47 8.63
N SER A 30 2.38 7.77 7.69
CA SER A 30 3.01 7.44 6.41
C SER A 30 2.21 8.08 5.28
N ILE A 31 2.89 8.84 4.44
CA ILE A 31 2.28 9.44 3.25
C ILE A 31 2.78 8.64 2.06
N ILE A 32 1.88 7.85 1.47
CA ILE A 32 2.22 7.04 0.30
C ILE A 32 2.05 7.92 -0.92
N LYS A 33 3.15 8.18 -1.60
CA LYS A 33 3.18 9.11 -2.72
C LYS A 33 2.98 8.44 -4.06
N THR A 34 3.60 7.28 -4.25
CA THR A 34 3.45 6.52 -5.50
C THR A 34 3.35 5.04 -5.20
N VAL A 35 2.50 4.35 -5.95
CA VAL A 35 2.42 2.89 -5.91
C VAL A 35 2.36 2.41 -7.34
N LYS A 36 3.29 1.56 -7.72
CA LYS A 36 3.31 0.91 -9.02
C LYS A 36 3.12 -0.58 -8.81
N LEU A 37 2.24 -1.18 -9.59
CA LEU A 37 2.00 -2.61 -9.60
C LEU A 37 2.41 -3.17 -10.95
N PHE A 38 3.11 -4.29 -10.94
CA PHE A 38 3.50 -4.99 -12.17
C PHE A 38 2.97 -6.41 -12.12
N ASN A 39 2.33 -6.83 -13.22
CA ASN A 39 1.78 -8.17 -13.36
C ASN A 39 2.74 -9.04 -14.16
N THR A 40 3.32 -10.05 -13.52
CA THR A 40 4.24 -10.98 -14.19
C THR A 40 3.55 -12.22 -14.73
N HIS A 41 2.21 -12.30 -14.60
CA HIS A 41 1.43 -13.45 -15.08
C HIS A 41 1.23 -13.38 -16.60
N SER A 42 0.96 -14.51 -17.19
CA SER A 42 0.71 -14.60 -18.64
C SER A 42 -0.70 -14.15 -19.05
N GLY A 43 -1.56 -13.87 -18.10
CA GLY A 43 -2.90 -13.35 -18.33
C GLY A 43 -3.17 -12.14 -17.48
N ALA A 44 -4.23 -11.41 -17.79
CA ALA A 44 -4.64 -10.24 -17.01
C ALA A 44 -5.09 -10.66 -15.60
N LEU A 45 -4.79 -9.81 -14.61
CA LEU A 45 -5.19 -10.04 -13.22
C LEU A 45 -5.82 -8.77 -12.67
N ASP A 46 -6.81 -8.97 -11.79
CA ASP A 46 -7.43 -7.87 -11.05
C ASP A 46 -6.87 -7.85 -9.64
N VAL A 47 -6.46 -6.68 -9.19
CA VAL A 47 -5.97 -6.48 -7.82
C VAL A 47 -6.96 -5.59 -7.09
N THR A 48 -7.52 -6.09 -6.00
CA THR A 48 -8.39 -5.30 -5.12
C THR A 48 -7.52 -4.63 -4.07
N VAL A 49 -7.61 -3.31 -3.99
CA VAL A 49 -6.81 -2.50 -3.07
C VAL A 49 -7.70 -1.98 -1.97
N LYS A 50 -7.26 -2.15 -0.73
CA LYS A 50 -7.99 -1.72 0.47
C LYS A 50 -7.08 -0.93 1.38
N VAL A 51 -7.68 -0.02 2.14
CA VAL A 51 -7.00 0.66 3.24
C VAL A 51 -7.65 0.19 4.54
N PHE A 52 -6.85 -0.39 5.42
CA PHE A 52 -7.32 -0.81 6.74
C PHE A 52 -7.13 0.33 7.72
N ASP A 53 -8.23 0.74 8.36
CA ASP A 53 -8.22 1.76 9.41
C ASP A 53 -8.11 1.07 10.77
N ALA A 54 -6.96 1.22 11.43
CA ALA A 54 -6.70 0.57 12.71
C ALA A 54 -7.59 1.13 13.82
N THR A 55 -8.01 2.38 13.73
CA THR A 55 -8.86 3.01 14.75
C THR A 55 -10.23 2.36 14.83
N THR A 56 -10.83 2.04 13.68
CA THR A 56 -12.15 1.41 13.62
C THR A 56 -12.08 -0.08 13.31
N SER A 57 -10.87 -0.61 13.06
CA SER A 57 -10.64 -2.01 12.66
C SER A 57 -11.48 -2.39 11.45
N THR A 58 -11.52 -1.51 10.47
CA THR A 58 -12.37 -1.68 9.28
C THR A 58 -11.55 -1.53 8.01
N ASP A 59 -11.78 -2.42 7.04
CA ASP A 59 -11.22 -2.29 5.70
C ASP A 59 -12.09 -1.39 4.84
N PHE A 60 -11.47 -0.43 4.17
CA PHE A 60 -12.15 0.42 3.21
C PHE A 60 -11.63 0.10 1.81
N GLU A 61 -12.51 -0.34 0.92
CA GLU A 61 -12.14 -0.61 -0.46
C GLU A 61 -11.72 0.70 -1.12
N TYR A 62 -10.56 0.66 -1.76
CA TYR A 62 -10.01 1.84 -2.42
C TYR A 62 -10.19 1.78 -3.93
N LYS A 63 -9.82 0.65 -4.53
CA LYS A 63 -9.83 0.51 -5.99
C LYS A 63 -9.66 -0.94 -6.40
N VAL A 64 -10.20 -1.31 -7.54
CA VAL A 64 -9.86 -2.55 -8.24
C VAL A 64 -9.08 -2.16 -9.48
N ALA A 65 -7.85 -2.63 -9.60
CA ALA A 65 -6.98 -2.35 -10.73
C ALA A 65 -6.87 -3.59 -11.60
N SER A 66 -7.24 -3.46 -12.87
CA SER A 66 -7.04 -4.53 -13.87
C SER A 66 -5.68 -4.30 -14.53
N ILE A 67 -4.82 -5.32 -14.49
CA ILE A 67 -3.48 -5.21 -15.03
C ILE A 67 -3.28 -6.30 -16.07
N ASN A 68 -3.00 -5.89 -17.30
CA ASN A 68 -2.76 -6.84 -18.40
C ASN A 68 -1.48 -7.63 -18.15
N ALA A 69 -1.35 -8.75 -18.85
CA ALA A 69 -0.17 -9.61 -18.73
C ALA A 69 1.10 -8.82 -19.03
N ASN A 70 2.11 -8.99 -18.19
CA ASN A 70 3.44 -8.37 -18.34
C ASN A 70 3.40 -6.85 -18.46
N GLU A 71 2.43 -6.21 -17.79
CA GLU A 71 2.31 -4.75 -17.78
C GLU A 71 2.30 -4.22 -16.37
N GLY A 72 2.68 -2.96 -16.23
CA GLY A 72 2.61 -2.24 -14.98
C GLY A 72 1.58 -1.13 -15.03
N VAL A 73 1.01 -0.80 -13.88
CA VAL A 73 0.10 0.33 -13.73
C VAL A 73 0.53 1.19 -12.56
N ASP A 74 0.29 2.49 -12.68
CA ASP A 74 0.48 3.42 -11.57
C ASP A 74 -0.83 3.51 -10.81
N LEU A 75 -0.87 2.87 -9.64
CA LEU A 75 -2.05 2.90 -8.79
C LEU A 75 -2.23 4.27 -8.16
N LEU A 76 -1.13 4.86 -7.69
CA LEU A 76 -1.10 6.18 -7.10
C LEU A 76 -0.03 7.01 -7.79
N THR A 77 -0.36 8.28 -8.00
CA THR A 77 0.59 9.31 -8.41
C THR A 77 0.63 10.35 -7.30
N PHE A 78 1.58 11.29 -7.36
CA PHE A 78 1.67 12.30 -6.30
C PHE A 78 0.49 13.27 -6.26
N ASN A 79 -0.45 13.17 -7.20
CA ASN A 79 -1.72 13.92 -7.14
C ASN A 79 -2.80 13.19 -6.34
N ASN A 80 -2.61 11.90 -6.03
CA ASN A 80 -3.58 11.06 -5.34
C ASN A 80 -2.87 10.26 -4.25
N ILE A 81 -2.41 10.96 -3.22
CA ILE A 81 -1.67 10.31 -2.13
C ILE A 81 -2.62 9.61 -1.16
N ILE A 82 -2.08 8.61 -0.46
CA ILE A 82 -2.77 7.97 0.66
C ILE A 82 -2.00 8.29 1.94
N VAL A 83 -2.72 8.74 2.96
CA VAL A 83 -2.13 8.97 4.28
C VAL A 83 -2.56 7.85 5.21
N LEU A 84 -1.59 7.17 5.80
CA LEU A 84 -1.81 6.12 6.79
C LEU A 84 -1.39 6.61 8.16
N GLU A 85 -2.30 6.56 9.14
CA GLU A 85 -1.95 6.80 10.53
C GLU A 85 -1.28 5.54 11.11
N ALA A 86 -0.74 5.66 12.32
CA ALA A 86 -0.07 4.52 12.96
C ALA A 86 -0.98 3.30 13.01
N GLY A 87 -0.50 2.17 12.54
CA GLY A 87 -1.24 0.92 12.52
C GLY A 87 -2.16 0.71 11.31
N ASP A 88 -2.41 1.75 10.52
CA ASP A 88 -3.19 1.60 9.29
C ASP A 88 -2.38 0.81 8.27
N LYS A 89 -3.09 0.11 7.39
CA LYS A 89 -2.44 -0.78 6.42
C LYS A 89 -2.93 -0.53 5.01
N LEU A 90 -2.02 -0.72 4.07
CA LEU A 90 -2.38 -0.86 2.66
C LEU A 90 -2.45 -2.35 2.36
N LYS A 91 -3.64 -2.83 2.00
CA LYS A 91 -3.88 -4.25 1.72
C LYS A 91 -4.21 -4.45 0.26
N MET A 92 -3.83 -5.60 -0.26
CA MET A 92 -4.17 -5.98 -1.63
C MET A 92 -4.53 -7.44 -1.70
N GLN A 93 -5.38 -7.78 -2.66
CA GLN A 93 -5.85 -9.14 -2.89
C GLN A 93 -5.87 -9.43 -4.37
N CYS A 94 -5.39 -10.61 -4.75
CA CYS A 94 -5.43 -11.09 -6.13
C CYS A 94 -5.74 -12.59 -6.11
N ALA A 95 -6.42 -13.06 -7.14
CA ALA A 95 -6.79 -14.49 -7.24
C ALA A 95 -5.58 -15.39 -7.45
N THR A 96 -4.45 -14.85 -7.92
CA THR A 96 -3.24 -15.62 -8.22
C THR A 96 -2.09 -15.11 -7.38
N ALA A 97 -1.40 -16.01 -6.68
CA ALA A 97 -0.27 -15.66 -5.83
C ALA A 97 1.01 -15.43 -6.65
N ASP A 98 1.90 -14.62 -6.11
CA ASP A 98 3.29 -14.46 -6.57
C ASP A 98 3.44 -13.87 -7.97
N LYS A 99 2.42 -13.20 -8.49
CA LYS A 99 2.47 -12.61 -9.82
C LYS A 99 2.47 -11.08 -9.80
N ILE A 100 1.92 -10.48 -8.77
CA ILE A 100 1.84 -9.03 -8.66
C ILE A 100 2.96 -8.53 -7.76
N LYS A 101 3.77 -7.61 -8.29
CA LYS A 101 4.87 -6.98 -7.56
C LYS A 101 4.56 -5.50 -7.37
N MET A 102 4.73 -5.03 -6.14
CA MET A 102 4.50 -3.63 -5.81
C MET A 102 5.82 -2.92 -5.57
N THR A 103 5.92 -1.71 -6.11
CA THR A 103 6.97 -0.75 -5.76
C THR A 103 6.29 0.53 -5.33
N ALA A 104 6.56 0.97 -4.11
CA ALA A 104 5.94 2.15 -3.54
C ALA A 104 7.01 3.11 -3.00
N SER A 105 6.73 4.40 -3.11
CA SER A 105 7.56 5.44 -2.50
C SER A 105 6.71 6.20 -1.50
N LEU A 106 7.24 6.38 -0.30
CA LEU A 106 6.48 7.02 0.76
C LEU A 106 7.38 7.87 1.65
N LEU A 107 6.75 8.72 2.44
CA LEU A 107 7.39 9.53 3.46
C LEU A 107 6.81 9.12 4.80
N GLN A 108 7.69 8.73 5.72
CA GLN A 108 7.33 8.46 7.10
C GLN A 108 7.63 9.67 7.95
N ILE A 109 6.65 10.08 8.76
CA ILE A 109 6.80 11.17 9.70
C ILE A 109 6.73 10.56 11.09
N LEU A 110 7.87 10.48 11.76
CA LEU A 110 7.95 9.87 13.08
C LEU A 110 7.56 10.88 14.14
N ARG A 111 6.71 10.43 15.06
CA ARG A 111 6.26 11.22 16.21
C ARG A 111 6.71 10.52 17.47
N THR A 112 7.78 11.00 18.07
CA THR A 112 8.36 10.34 19.22
C THR A 112 7.65 10.67 20.53
N GLN A 113 6.92 11.80 20.56
CA GLN A 113 6.22 12.25 21.75
C GLN A 113 4.91 12.92 21.35
N PRO A 114 3.87 12.86 22.20
CA PRO A 114 2.60 13.54 21.89
C PRO A 114 2.77 15.04 21.63
N THR A 115 3.71 15.68 22.29
CA THR A 115 3.98 17.10 22.11
C THR A 115 4.52 17.44 20.72
N ASP A 116 5.03 16.47 20.00
CA ASP A 116 5.53 16.69 18.64
C ASP A 116 4.41 16.95 17.64
N GLN A 117 3.18 16.83 18.06
CA GLN A 117 2.03 16.96 17.18
C GLN A 117 1.48 18.37 17.08
N ILE A 118 2.03 19.26 17.83
CA ILE A 118 1.53 20.63 17.93
C ILE A 118 1.87 21.45 16.70
#